data_6a6961592badc0f37e7a66da1ad30a85
#
_entry.id   6a6961592badc0f37e7a66da1ad30a85
#
_cell.length_a   1.000
_cell.length_b   1.000
_cell.length_c   1.000
_cell.angle_alpha   90.00
_cell.angle_beta   90.00
_cell.angle_gamma   90.00
#
_symmetry.space_group_name_H-M   'P 1'
#
loop_
_entity.id
_entity.type
_entity.pdbx_description
1 polymer ?
#
loop_
_entity_poly.entity_id
_entity_poly.type
_entity_poly.pdbx_seq_one_letter_code
_entity_poly.pdbx_strand_id
1 'polypeptide(L)'
;YKGEYLTALTHFWLNTIPTAPPNHLTNEKSDDLDEILARDYLIVKNMKGQLDPYELIFRICLGGSVYKKYIESRVVAGITLPDGLHKWAELPSILFTPSTKAEVGHDINIVQEEYYNAMPRGREFVVMLREFLQKASDYALSKGIMILDTKFEGSSSSMMLADEILTPDSSRYVKIEDYKAAIENVSEPAFMDKQIVREWGLKVKTPW
;
A
#
# COMPACT_ATOMS: atom_id res chain seq x y z
N TYR A 1 17.65 -9.34 -9.26
CA TYR A 1 16.84 -8.38 -10.06
C TYR A 1 15.63 -7.86 -9.30
N LYS A 2 14.88 -8.71 -8.53
CA LYS A 2 13.67 -8.25 -7.81
C LYS A 2 14.02 -7.21 -6.74
N GLY A 3 15.00 -7.49 -5.89
CA GLY A 3 15.47 -6.57 -4.85
C GLY A 3 15.87 -5.21 -5.41
N GLU A 4 16.63 -5.20 -6.50
CA GLU A 4 17.05 -3.99 -7.20
C GLU A 4 15.86 -3.10 -7.61
N TYR A 5 14.80 -3.69 -8.18
CA TYR A 5 13.61 -2.93 -8.57
C TYR A 5 12.82 -2.41 -7.36
N LEU A 6 12.65 -3.21 -6.31
CA LEU A 6 11.93 -2.78 -5.10
C LEU A 6 12.68 -1.65 -4.39
N THR A 7 14.01 -1.77 -4.29
CA THR A 7 14.90 -0.74 -3.74
C THR A 7 14.82 0.56 -4.54
N ALA A 8 14.94 0.46 -5.88
CA ALA A 8 14.87 1.61 -6.77
C ALA A 8 13.50 2.31 -6.71
N LEU A 9 12.40 1.56 -6.65
CA LEU A 9 11.05 2.13 -6.56
C LEU A 9 10.80 2.82 -5.22
N THR A 10 11.20 2.22 -4.10
CA THR A 10 11.09 2.86 -2.79
C THR A 10 11.85 4.19 -2.78
N HIS A 11 13.10 4.19 -3.26
CA HIS A 11 13.91 5.40 -3.35
C HIS A 11 13.30 6.44 -4.30
N PHE A 12 12.78 6.00 -5.46
CA PHE A 12 12.11 6.86 -6.43
C PHE A 12 10.93 7.60 -5.82
N TRP A 13 10.00 6.89 -5.18
CA TRP A 13 8.79 7.51 -4.63
C TRP A 13 9.09 8.52 -3.53
N LEU A 14 10.03 8.19 -2.63
CA LEU A 14 10.41 9.06 -1.52
C LEU A 14 11.15 10.32 -1.97
N ASN A 15 11.82 10.30 -3.13
CA ASN A 15 12.56 11.46 -3.63
C ASN A 15 11.82 12.24 -4.73
N THR A 16 10.85 11.62 -5.41
CA THR A 16 10.13 12.24 -6.53
C THR A 16 8.92 13.04 -6.06
N ILE A 17 8.24 12.59 -4.99
CA ILE A 17 7.04 13.26 -4.48
C ILE A 17 7.45 14.33 -3.46
N PRO A 18 7.20 15.63 -3.73
CA PRO A 18 7.69 16.73 -2.86
C PRO A 18 7.18 16.70 -1.42
N THR A 19 6.07 15.99 -1.18
CA THR A 19 5.46 15.81 0.15
C THR A 19 5.73 14.44 0.73
N ALA A 20 6.81 13.79 0.32
CA ALA A 20 7.20 12.52 0.92
C ALA A 20 7.36 12.70 2.43
N PRO A 21 6.75 11.79 3.23
CA PRO A 21 6.85 11.85 4.67
C PRO A 21 8.29 11.71 5.17
N PRO A 22 8.60 12.17 6.39
CA PRO A 22 9.80 11.69 7.07
C PRO A 22 9.85 10.16 7.02
N ASN A 23 11.02 9.61 6.72
CA ASN A 23 11.13 8.19 6.49
C ASN A 23 12.45 7.62 7.03
N HIS A 24 12.53 6.30 7.02
CA HIS A 24 13.64 5.58 7.61
C HIS A 24 14.90 5.50 6.72
N LEU A 25 14.87 5.99 5.47
CA LEU A 25 16.06 6.00 4.63
C LEU A 25 17.15 6.87 5.24
N THR A 26 18.40 6.45 5.06
CA THR A 26 19.58 7.26 5.37
C THR A 26 20.30 7.64 4.07
N ASN A 27 21.14 8.68 4.13
CA ASN A 27 22.03 9.02 3.03
C ASN A 27 23.39 8.31 3.16
N GLU A 28 23.49 7.37 4.11
CA GLU A 28 24.72 6.66 4.36
C GLU A 28 24.99 5.64 3.24
N LYS A 29 26.25 5.47 2.92
CA LYS A 29 26.76 4.42 2.07
C LYS A 29 27.60 3.48 2.93
N SER A 30 27.52 2.21 2.67
CA SER A 30 28.40 1.25 3.33
C SER A 30 29.60 0.96 2.41
N ASP A 31 30.77 1.22 2.92
CA ASP A 31 32.04 0.91 2.21
C ASP A 31 32.31 -0.60 2.18
N ASP A 32 31.63 -1.36 3.04
CA ASP A 32 31.77 -2.83 3.14
C ASP A 32 30.90 -3.60 2.14
N LEU A 33 30.09 -2.90 1.36
CA LEU A 33 29.16 -3.51 0.43
C LEU A 33 29.72 -3.54 -0.99
N ASP A 34 29.79 -4.73 -1.56
CA ASP A 34 30.08 -4.92 -2.99
C ASP A 34 29.06 -4.09 -3.82
N GLU A 35 29.55 -3.36 -4.83
CA GLU A 35 28.74 -2.51 -5.72
C GLU A 35 27.54 -3.27 -6.32
N ILE A 36 27.67 -4.58 -6.55
CA ILE A 36 26.60 -5.42 -7.08
C ILE A 36 25.48 -5.58 -6.05
N LEU A 37 25.84 -5.73 -4.79
CA LEU A 37 24.89 -5.89 -3.69
C LEU A 37 24.25 -4.55 -3.30
N ALA A 38 24.94 -3.42 -3.45
CA ALA A 38 24.43 -2.09 -3.12
C ALA A 38 23.15 -1.68 -3.89
N ARG A 39 22.79 -2.40 -4.96
CA ARG A 39 21.56 -2.19 -5.71
C ARG A 39 20.34 -2.86 -5.08
N ASP A 40 20.55 -3.89 -4.25
CA ASP A 40 19.49 -4.76 -3.75
C ASP A 40 19.00 -4.38 -2.36
N TYR A 41 19.57 -3.36 -1.71
CA TYR A 41 19.16 -2.90 -0.38
C TYR A 41 19.39 -1.41 -0.14
N LEU A 42 18.75 -0.95 0.93
CA LEU A 42 18.80 0.42 1.42
C LEU A 42 19.37 0.42 2.84
N ILE A 43 20.21 1.40 3.15
CA ILE A 43 20.62 1.65 4.53
C ILE A 43 19.54 2.48 5.18
N VAL A 44 18.97 1.96 6.26
CA VAL A 44 17.82 2.53 6.93
C VAL A 44 18.07 2.72 8.42
N LYS A 45 17.37 3.66 9.02
CA LYS A 45 17.29 3.80 10.49
C LYS A 45 16.67 2.54 11.08
N ASN A 46 17.24 2.04 12.17
CA ASN A 46 16.65 0.93 12.89
C ASN A 46 15.36 1.36 13.59
N MET A 47 14.24 0.91 13.07
CA MET A 47 12.89 1.17 13.59
C MET A 47 12.32 0.02 14.43
N LYS A 48 13.14 -0.96 14.82
CA LYS A 48 12.70 -2.12 15.63
C LYS A 48 12.05 -1.65 16.93
N GLY A 49 10.84 -2.13 17.19
CA GLY A 49 10.06 -1.78 18.39
C GLY A 49 9.47 -0.35 18.37
N GLN A 50 9.59 0.39 17.28
CA GLN A 50 9.04 1.73 17.13
C GLN A 50 7.87 1.78 16.13
N LEU A 51 7.72 0.77 15.28
CA LEU A 51 6.62 0.70 14.31
C LEU A 51 5.29 0.48 15.03
N ASP A 52 4.25 1.08 14.49
CA ASP A 52 2.88 0.78 14.90
C ASP A 52 2.60 -0.71 14.61
N PRO A 53 1.94 -1.46 15.50
CA PRO A 53 1.67 -2.89 15.30
C PRO A 53 0.48 -3.11 14.35
N TYR A 54 0.42 -2.33 13.28
CA TYR A 54 -0.66 -2.31 12.31
C TYR A 54 -0.12 -2.22 10.88
N GLU A 55 -0.86 -2.81 9.94
CA GLU A 55 -0.71 -2.52 8.52
C GLU A 55 -1.60 -1.33 8.15
N LEU A 56 -1.02 -0.30 7.55
CA LEU A 56 -1.71 0.93 7.16
C LEU A 56 -2.12 0.83 5.70
N ILE A 57 -3.28 0.24 5.45
CA ILE A 57 -3.76 -0.02 4.09
C ILE A 57 -4.62 1.15 3.62
N PHE A 58 -4.27 1.72 2.48
CA PHE A 58 -5.00 2.79 1.81
C PHE A 58 -5.54 2.30 0.47
N ARG A 59 -6.82 2.59 0.20
CA ARG A 59 -7.51 2.13 -1.01
C ARG A 59 -8.04 3.29 -1.81
N ILE A 60 -7.69 3.31 -3.08
CA ILE A 60 -8.24 4.22 -4.09
C ILE A 60 -9.43 3.53 -4.75
N CYS A 61 -9.36 2.20 -4.90
CA CYS A 61 -10.43 1.39 -5.48
C CYS A 61 -10.97 0.36 -4.49
N LEU A 62 -12.25 0.00 -4.67
CA LEU A 62 -12.96 -0.97 -3.85
C LEU A 62 -12.62 -2.41 -4.28
N GLY A 63 -11.50 -2.96 -3.78
CA GLY A 63 -11.03 -4.29 -4.16
C GLY A 63 -10.52 -5.13 -2.99
N GLY A 64 -10.12 -6.34 -3.30
CA GLY A 64 -9.58 -7.28 -2.31
C GLY A 64 -10.58 -7.68 -1.23
N SER A 65 -10.10 -7.84 0.01
CA SER A 65 -10.91 -8.32 1.15
C SER A 65 -12.08 -7.41 1.52
N VAL A 66 -11.95 -6.10 1.29
CA VAL A 66 -12.98 -5.13 1.70
C VAL A 66 -14.19 -5.13 0.78
N TYR A 67 -14.08 -5.60 -0.46
CA TYR A 67 -15.23 -5.74 -1.34
C TYR A 67 -16.28 -6.72 -0.79
N LYS A 68 -15.85 -7.82 -0.15
CA LYS A 68 -16.77 -8.75 0.52
C LYS A 68 -17.54 -8.04 1.63
N LYS A 69 -16.86 -7.26 2.46
CA LYS A 69 -17.50 -6.45 3.53
C LYS A 69 -18.48 -5.42 2.98
N TYR A 70 -18.12 -4.78 1.89
CA TYR A 70 -19.00 -3.84 1.21
C TYR A 70 -20.31 -4.52 0.74
N ILE A 71 -20.25 -5.68 0.12
CA ILE A 71 -21.45 -6.43 -0.32
C ILE A 71 -22.32 -6.84 0.87
N GLU A 72 -21.74 -7.20 2.02
CA GLU A 72 -22.47 -7.61 3.22
C GLU A 72 -23.24 -6.46 3.88
N SER A 73 -22.62 -5.27 3.97
CA SER A 73 -23.15 -4.20 4.83
C SER A 73 -22.97 -2.79 4.30
N ARG A 74 -22.27 -2.60 3.22
CA ARG A 74 -21.76 -1.29 2.72
C ARG A 74 -20.87 -0.53 3.72
N VAL A 75 -20.52 -1.15 4.84
CA VAL A 75 -19.64 -0.55 5.85
C VAL A 75 -18.26 -1.19 5.76
N VAL A 76 -17.24 -0.37 5.49
CA VAL A 76 -15.85 -0.79 5.38
C VAL A 76 -15.00 0.06 6.35
N ALA A 77 -14.27 -0.58 7.24
CA ALA A 77 -13.46 0.08 8.27
C ALA A 77 -14.22 1.16 9.08
N GLY A 78 -15.51 0.95 9.34
CA GLY A 78 -16.38 1.89 10.05
C GLY A 78 -16.99 3.00 9.18
N ILE A 79 -16.72 3.02 7.88
CA ILE A 79 -17.22 4.02 6.93
C ILE A 79 -18.31 3.41 6.05
N THR A 80 -19.47 4.07 5.99
CA THR A 80 -20.53 3.71 5.05
C THR A 80 -20.20 4.24 3.66
N LEU A 81 -20.07 3.34 2.70
CA LEU A 81 -19.79 3.68 1.30
C LEU A 81 -21.09 3.84 0.49
N PRO A 82 -21.06 4.59 -0.62
CA PRO A 82 -22.18 4.72 -1.54
C PRO A 82 -22.72 3.37 -2.00
N ASP A 83 -23.99 3.31 -2.36
CA ASP A 83 -24.60 2.13 -2.97
C ASP A 83 -24.16 1.95 -4.43
N GLY A 84 -24.26 0.72 -4.93
CA GLY A 84 -24.03 0.43 -6.35
C GLY A 84 -22.56 0.38 -6.78
N LEU A 85 -21.60 0.38 -5.86
CA LEU A 85 -20.19 0.23 -6.22
C LEU A 85 -19.91 -1.23 -6.64
N HIS A 86 -19.36 -1.40 -7.83
CA HIS A 86 -18.87 -2.71 -8.26
C HIS A 86 -17.42 -2.95 -7.78
N LYS A 87 -16.95 -4.18 -7.92
CA LYS A 87 -15.57 -4.53 -7.59
C LYS A 87 -14.60 -3.69 -8.42
N TRP A 88 -13.58 -3.17 -7.78
CA TRP A 88 -12.59 -2.24 -8.33
C TRP A 88 -13.13 -0.85 -8.72
N ALA A 89 -14.38 -0.51 -8.39
CA ALA A 89 -14.83 0.87 -8.56
C ALA A 89 -13.93 1.84 -7.79
N GLU A 90 -13.65 2.98 -8.40
CA GLU A 90 -12.94 4.07 -7.73
C GLU A 90 -13.78 4.60 -6.57
N LEU A 91 -13.15 4.82 -5.44
CA LEU A 91 -13.80 5.34 -4.24
C LEU A 91 -13.89 6.87 -4.28
N PRO A 92 -14.91 7.48 -3.67
CA PRO A 92 -15.04 8.94 -3.61
C PRO A 92 -13.85 9.65 -2.96
N SER A 93 -13.11 8.96 -2.13
CA SER A 93 -11.87 9.41 -1.49
C SER A 93 -11.01 8.21 -1.12
N ILE A 94 -9.71 8.44 -0.93
CA ILE A 94 -8.78 7.40 -0.45
C ILE A 94 -9.24 6.90 0.92
N LEU A 95 -9.63 5.63 0.99
CA LEU A 95 -10.13 4.98 2.19
C LEU A 95 -8.98 4.33 2.98
N PHE A 96 -8.88 4.66 4.26
CA PHE A 96 -7.97 4.00 5.18
C PHE A 96 -8.64 2.75 5.77
N THR A 97 -8.02 1.59 5.63
CA THR A 97 -8.53 0.28 6.07
C THR A 97 -7.46 -0.47 6.84
N PRO A 98 -7.18 -0.07 8.09
CA PRO A 98 -6.11 -0.70 8.87
C PRO A 98 -6.39 -2.16 9.18
N SER A 99 -5.32 -2.93 9.36
CA SER A 99 -5.38 -4.28 9.93
C SER A 99 -4.33 -4.46 11.02
N THR A 100 -4.57 -5.40 11.92
CA THR A 100 -3.54 -5.83 12.87
C THR A 100 -2.42 -6.50 12.09
N LYS A 101 -1.21 -6.46 12.65
CA LYS A 101 -0.06 -7.22 12.15
C LYS A 101 0.07 -8.47 13.01
N ALA A 102 -0.42 -9.60 12.50
CA ALA A 102 -0.40 -10.86 13.25
C ALA A 102 1.00 -11.47 13.25
N GLU A 103 1.52 -11.84 14.42
CA GLU A 103 2.74 -12.65 14.52
C GLU A 103 2.48 -14.10 14.10
N VAL A 104 1.26 -14.59 14.33
CA VAL A 104 0.81 -15.95 13.95
C VAL A 104 -0.63 -15.86 13.46
N GLY A 105 -0.94 -16.46 12.31
CA GLY A 105 -2.27 -16.49 11.72
C GLY A 105 -2.46 -15.47 10.60
N HIS A 106 -3.62 -14.84 10.55
CA HIS A 106 -3.97 -13.86 9.52
C HIS A 106 -4.23 -12.49 10.14
N ASP A 107 -3.85 -11.44 9.41
CA ASP A 107 -4.14 -10.06 9.76
C ASP A 107 -5.67 -9.84 9.83
N ILE A 108 -6.10 -9.10 10.84
CA ILE A 108 -7.52 -8.83 11.10
C ILE A 108 -7.80 -7.37 10.74
N ASN A 109 -8.73 -7.16 9.81
CA ASN A 109 -9.21 -5.82 9.49
C ASN A 109 -9.91 -5.20 10.71
N ILE A 110 -9.54 -3.98 11.05
CA ILE A 110 -10.12 -3.21 12.15
C ILE A 110 -10.80 -1.94 11.62
N VAL A 111 -11.61 -1.29 12.46
CA VAL A 111 -12.17 0.02 12.12
C VAL A 111 -11.15 1.14 12.33
N GLN A 112 -11.29 2.23 11.58
CA GLN A 112 -10.33 3.35 11.66
C GLN A 112 -10.21 3.90 13.08
N GLU A 113 -11.34 4.02 13.80
CA GLU A 113 -11.37 4.56 15.17
C GLU A 113 -10.55 3.70 16.15
N GLU A 114 -10.50 2.39 15.97
CA GLU A 114 -9.67 1.51 16.79
C GLU A 114 -8.19 1.87 16.67
N TYR A 115 -7.69 2.03 15.43
CA TYR A 115 -6.33 2.50 15.18
C TYR A 115 -6.10 3.89 15.78
N TYR A 116 -7.01 4.84 15.56
CA TYR A 116 -6.86 6.20 16.04
C TYR A 116 -6.86 6.31 17.57
N ASN A 117 -7.59 5.43 18.26
CA ASN A 117 -7.62 5.38 19.72
C ASN A 117 -6.38 4.71 20.30
N ALA A 118 -5.80 3.73 19.59
CA ALA A 118 -4.63 3.00 20.02
C ALA A 118 -3.31 3.75 19.79
N MET A 119 -3.25 4.54 18.69
CA MET A 119 -1.99 5.14 18.23
C MET A 119 -1.92 6.64 18.52
N PRO A 120 -0.87 7.08 19.27
CA PRO A 120 -0.58 8.50 19.43
C PRO A 120 -0.41 9.15 18.06
N ARG A 121 -1.03 10.30 17.82
CA ARG A 121 -0.98 11.01 16.53
C ARG A 121 -1.41 10.18 15.31
N GLY A 122 -2.11 9.05 15.50
CA GLY A 122 -2.55 8.18 14.41
C GLY A 122 -3.37 8.91 13.35
N ARG A 123 -4.25 9.84 13.75
CA ARG A 123 -5.03 10.65 12.79
C ARG A 123 -4.15 11.57 11.94
N GLU A 124 -3.18 12.25 12.54
CA GLU A 124 -2.23 13.13 11.84
C GLU A 124 -1.38 12.32 10.86
N PHE A 125 -0.91 11.16 11.30
CA PHE A 125 -0.10 10.25 10.47
C PHE A 125 -0.88 9.75 9.25
N VAL A 126 -2.12 9.33 9.44
CA VAL A 126 -3.00 8.89 8.33
C VAL A 126 -3.29 10.02 7.35
N VAL A 127 -3.49 11.25 7.82
CA VAL A 127 -3.68 12.42 6.94
C VAL A 127 -2.43 12.64 6.09
N MET A 128 -1.25 12.64 6.70
CA MET A 128 0.03 12.81 6.00
C MET A 128 0.26 11.73 4.94
N LEU A 129 0.00 10.46 5.27
CA LEU A 129 0.15 9.34 4.33
C LEU A 129 -0.87 9.41 3.18
N ARG A 130 -2.09 9.86 3.47
CA ARG A 130 -3.12 10.05 2.43
C ARG A 130 -2.75 11.16 1.44
N GLU A 131 -2.22 12.27 1.92
CA GLU A 131 -1.73 13.35 1.06
C GLU A 131 -0.56 12.92 0.19
N PHE A 132 0.37 12.17 0.75
CA PHE A 132 1.48 11.58 0.01
C PHE A 132 0.97 10.62 -1.07
N LEU A 133 0.07 9.69 -0.72
CA LEU A 133 -0.51 8.74 -1.68
C LEU A 133 -1.31 9.45 -2.78
N GLN A 134 -2.06 10.51 -2.46
CA GLN A 134 -2.79 11.26 -3.48
C GLN A 134 -1.83 11.82 -4.54
N LYS A 135 -0.74 12.47 -4.12
CA LYS A 135 0.24 13.02 -5.06
C LYS A 135 1.00 11.95 -5.83
N ALA A 136 1.33 10.84 -5.17
CA ALA A 136 1.93 9.70 -5.84
C ALA A 136 0.98 9.09 -6.89
N SER A 137 -0.30 8.99 -6.57
CA SER A 137 -1.34 8.53 -7.51
C SER A 137 -1.49 9.47 -8.69
N ASP A 138 -1.56 10.79 -8.47
CA ASP A 138 -1.64 11.79 -9.53
C ASP A 138 -0.43 11.70 -10.47
N TYR A 139 0.77 11.52 -9.90
CA TYR A 139 1.98 11.31 -10.67
C TYR A 139 1.91 10.02 -11.50
N ALA A 140 1.52 8.89 -10.89
CA ALA A 140 1.38 7.61 -11.59
C ALA A 140 0.37 7.71 -12.74
N LEU A 141 -0.79 8.32 -12.50
CA LEU A 141 -1.81 8.57 -13.52
C LEU A 141 -1.27 9.39 -14.70
N SER A 142 -0.42 10.39 -14.45
CA SER A 142 0.25 11.17 -15.50
C SER A 142 1.15 10.32 -16.38
N LYS A 143 1.54 9.13 -15.92
CA LYS A 143 2.36 8.14 -16.64
C LYS A 143 1.54 6.96 -17.19
N GLY A 144 0.20 7.04 -17.12
CA GLY A 144 -0.68 6.00 -17.62
C GLY A 144 -0.81 4.78 -16.68
N ILE A 145 -0.42 4.92 -15.42
CA ILE A 145 -0.47 3.87 -14.41
C ILE A 145 -1.41 4.29 -13.28
N MET A 146 -2.26 3.39 -12.82
CA MET A 146 -3.15 3.62 -11.70
C MET A 146 -2.72 2.75 -10.50
N ILE A 147 -2.66 3.36 -9.33
CA ILE A 147 -2.51 2.68 -8.04
C ILE A 147 -3.91 2.39 -7.53
N LEU A 148 -4.23 1.12 -7.26
CA LEU A 148 -5.55 0.72 -6.77
C LEU A 148 -5.62 0.72 -5.24
N ASP A 149 -4.59 0.24 -4.61
CA ASP A 149 -4.37 0.28 -3.16
C ASP A 149 -2.87 0.15 -2.83
N THR A 150 -2.54 0.47 -1.60
CA THR A 150 -1.18 0.31 -1.06
C THR A 150 -1.23 -0.01 0.43
N LYS A 151 -0.18 -0.68 0.91
CA LYS A 151 0.09 -0.92 2.31
C LYS A 151 1.34 -0.14 2.71
N PHE A 152 1.25 0.62 3.79
CA PHE A 152 2.38 1.27 4.44
C PHE A 152 2.64 0.69 5.82
N GLU A 153 3.87 0.81 6.27
CA GLU A 153 4.29 0.60 7.65
C GLU A 153 4.99 1.85 8.16
N GLY A 154 4.87 2.12 9.45
CA GLY A 154 5.52 3.32 10.01
C GLY A 154 5.25 3.48 11.50
N SER A 155 5.63 4.63 12.01
CA SER A 155 5.45 5.02 13.40
C SER A 155 4.69 6.33 13.48
N SER A 156 3.47 6.28 13.99
CA SER A 156 2.66 7.48 14.22
C SER A 156 3.26 8.39 15.29
N SER A 157 3.95 7.84 16.29
CA SER A 157 4.59 8.62 17.35
C SER A 157 5.73 9.48 16.84
N SER A 158 6.57 8.96 15.95
CA SER A 158 7.67 9.69 15.30
C SER A 158 7.31 10.32 13.96
N MET A 159 6.09 10.07 13.46
CA MET A 159 5.61 10.48 12.13
C MET A 159 6.53 10.01 10.99
N MET A 160 7.06 8.79 11.14
CA MET A 160 8.07 8.25 10.23
C MET A 160 7.53 7.06 9.45
N LEU A 161 7.61 7.13 8.13
CA LEU A 161 7.29 6.05 7.20
C LEU A 161 8.47 5.06 7.13
N ALA A 162 8.18 3.78 7.07
CA ALA A 162 9.18 2.71 7.03
C ALA A 162 8.78 1.61 6.05
N ASP A 163 9.63 0.58 5.94
CA ASP A 163 9.48 -0.56 5.04
C ASP A 163 9.46 -0.14 3.56
N GLU A 164 8.95 -0.98 2.69
CA GLU A 164 8.85 -0.70 1.26
C GLU A 164 7.72 0.27 0.92
N ILE A 165 7.99 1.21 0.01
CA ILE A 165 7.09 2.31 -0.29
C ILE A 165 6.61 2.22 -1.73
N LEU A 166 5.30 2.01 -1.91
CA LEU A 166 4.67 1.99 -3.23
C LEU A 166 5.38 1.04 -4.22
N THR A 167 5.83 -0.10 -3.73
CA THR A 167 6.40 -1.15 -4.58
C THR A 167 5.30 -2.09 -5.08
N PRO A 168 5.55 -2.90 -6.13
CA PRO A 168 4.61 -3.94 -6.55
C PRO A 168 4.36 -5.04 -5.52
N ASP A 169 5.15 -5.11 -4.44
CA ASP A 169 4.93 -6.03 -3.33
C ASP A 169 3.97 -5.46 -2.28
N SER A 170 3.98 -4.13 -2.07
CA SER A 170 3.10 -3.44 -1.12
C SER A 170 1.86 -2.81 -1.76
N SER A 171 1.80 -2.71 -3.09
CA SER A 171 0.75 -1.98 -3.81
C SER A 171 0.23 -2.76 -5.02
N ARG A 172 -1.01 -2.47 -5.44
CA ARG A 172 -1.55 -2.96 -6.70
C ARG A 172 -1.52 -1.86 -7.75
N TYR A 173 -0.96 -2.23 -8.90
CA TYR A 173 -0.83 -1.38 -10.06
C TYR A 173 -1.55 -1.96 -11.26
N VAL A 174 -2.08 -1.07 -12.10
CA VAL A 174 -2.72 -1.42 -13.37
C VAL A 174 -2.45 -0.31 -14.40
N LYS A 175 -2.36 -0.64 -15.67
CA LYS A 175 -2.40 0.38 -16.71
C LYS A 175 -3.78 1.00 -16.77
N ILE A 176 -3.86 2.31 -16.94
CA ILE A 176 -5.15 3.03 -16.95
C ILE A 176 -6.09 2.51 -18.06
N GLU A 177 -5.53 2.08 -19.19
CA GLU A 177 -6.30 1.50 -20.33
C GLU A 177 -6.92 0.15 -19.92
N ASP A 178 -6.13 -0.73 -19.28
CA ASP A 178 -6.58 -2.03 -18.80
C ASP A 178 -7.62 -1.87 -17.68
N TYR A 179 -7.44 -0.87 -16.81
CA TYR A 179 -8.42 -0.54 -15.77
C TYR A 179 -9.75 -0.12 -16.38
N LYS A 180 -9.76 0.83 -17.32
CA LYS A 180 -10.98 1.29 -18.00
C LYS A 180 -11.71 0.14 -18.68
N ALA A 181 -10.98 -0.69 -19.43
CA ALA A 181 -11.55 -1.86 -20.09
C ALA A 181 -12.15 -2.86 -19.09
N ALA A 182 -11.49 -3.09 -17.95
CA ALA A 182 -11.99 -3.96 -16.91
C ALA A 182 -13.28 -3.44 -16.26
N ILE A 183 -13.36 -2.15 -15.97
CA ILE A 183 -14.56 -1.52 -15.41
C ILE A 183 -15.74 -1.60 -16.38
N GLU A 184 -15.55 -1.28 -17.64
CA GLU A 184 -16.59 -1.36 -18.69
C GLU A 184 -17.12 -2.78 -18.85
N ASN A 185 -16.26 -3.80 -18.74
CA ASN A 185 -16.62 -5.21 -18.92
C ASN A 185 -16.95 -5.94 -17.60
N VAL A 186 -16.97 -5.23 -16.46
CA VAL A 186 -17.19 -5.79 -15.11
C VAL A 186 -16.27 -7.00 -14.86
N SER A 187 -15.01 -6.85 -15.19
CA SER A 187 -13.98 -7.90 -15.08
C SER A 187 -12.85 -7.51 -14.12
N GLU A 188 -11.94 -8.46 -13.84
CA GLU A 188 -10.73 -8.16 -13.07
C GLU A 188 -9.73 -7.38 -13.92
N PRO A 189 -9.11 -6.30 -13.38
CA PRO A 189 -8.04 -5.60 -14.07
C PRO A 189 -6.80 -6.48 -14.28
N ALA A 190 -6.04 -6.21 -15.33
CA ALA A 190 -4.75 -6.85 -15.56
C ALA A 190 -3.68 -6.22 -14.65
N PHE A 191 -3.46 -6.83 -13.48
CA PHE A 191 -2.51 -6.34 -12.48
C PHE A 191 -1.07 -6.39 -12.98
N MET A 192 -0.25 -5.42 -12.54
CA MET A 192 1.18 -5.32 -12.83
C MET A 192 2.06 -5.65 -11.61
N ASP A 193 1.52 -6.36 -10.64
CA ASP A 193 2.13 -6.65 -9.34
C ASP A 193 2.15 -8.16 -9.03
N LYS A 194 2.47 -8.52 -7.79
CA LYS A 194 2.52 -9.92 -7.33
C LYS A 194 1.19 -10.69 -7.43
N GLN A 195 0.08 -10.00 -7.73
CA GLN A 195 -1.22 -10.66 -7.90
C GLN A 195 -1.20 -11.68 -9.02
N ILE A 196 -0.45 -11.43 -10.09
CA ILE A 196 -0.25 -12.37 -11.20
C ILE A 196 0.26 -13.73 -10.68
N VAL A 197 1.28 -13.69 -9.83
CA VAL A 197 1.89 -14.90 -9.25
C VAL A 197 0.93 -15.59 -8.27
N ARG A 198 0.21 -14.81 -7.46
CA ARG A 198 -0.80 -15.34 -6.52
C ARG A 198 -1.94 -16.06 -7.24
N GLU A 199 -2.47 -15.47 -8.30
CA GLU A 199 -3.53 -16.08 -9.11
C GLU A 199 -3.07 -17.36 -9.79
N TRP A 200 -1.84 -17.38 -10.30
CA TRP A 200 -1.23 -18.59 -10.82
C TRP A 200 -1.11 -19.66 -9.72
N GLY A 201 -0.61 -19.31 -8.54
CA GLY A 201 -0.46 -20.20 -7.40
C GLY A 201 -1.80 -20.84 -6.98
N LEU A 202 -2.88 -20.08 -6.96
CA LEU A 202 -4.23 -20.61 -6.68
C LEU A 202 -4.70 -21.61 -7.73
N LYS A 203 -4.39 -21.38 -9.01
CA LYS A 203 -4.76 -22.30 -10.12
C LYS A 203 -4.02 -23.63 -10.04
N VAL A 204 -2.76 -23.64 -9.62
CA VAL A 204 -1.92 -24.84 -9.53
C VAL A 204 -1.96 -25.50 -8.15
N LYS A 205 -2.80 -25.03 -7.24
CA LYS A 205 -2.98 -25.55 -5.88
C LYS A 205 -1.66 -25.68 -5.10
N THR A 206 -0.79 -24.68 -5.22
CA THR A 206 0.42 -24.61 -4.41
C THR A 206 0.04 -24.42 -2.94
N PRO A 207 0.69 -25.10 -1.99
CA PRO A 207 0.50 -24.85 -0.57
C PRO A 207 1.14 -23.50 -0.20
N TRP A 208 0.34 -22.48 -0.03
CA TRP A 208 0.74 -21.17 0.50
C TRP A 208 0.03 -20.90 1.82
#